data_3e72e27262458c25505e49e5e26dc97d
#
_entry.id   3e72e27262458c25505e49e5e26dc97d
#
_cell.length_a   1.000
_cell.length_b   1.000
_cell.length_c   1.000
_cell.angle_alpha   90.00
_cell.angle_beta   90.00
_cell.angle_gamma   90.00
#
_symmetry.space_group_name_H-M   'P 1'
#
loop_
_entity.id
_entity.type
_entity.pdbx_description
1 polymer ?
#
loop_
_entity_poly.entity_id
_entity_poly.type
_entity_poly.pdbx_seq_one_letter_code
_entity_poly.pdbx_strand_id
1 'polypeptide(L)' 'MKITIGIPAYNEERNIAKIITGLKKITDSIIVCDDGSSDMTSEIAKNLNVIVVKHERNMGYGAAI' A
#
# COMPACT_ATOMS: atom_id res chain seq x y z
N MET A 1 -6.69 5.75 21.52
CA MET A 1 -6.93 4.54 20.73
C MET A 1 -6.14 4.64 19.42
N LYS A 2 -5.46 3.58 19.06
CA LYS A 2 -4.68 3.55 17.85
C LYS A 2 -5.49 2.95 16.70
N ILE A 3 -5.51 3.64 15.58
CA ILE A 3 -6.21 3.18 14.38
C ILE A 3 -5.15 2.72 13.37
N THR A 4 -5.32 1.52 12.86
CA THR A 4 -4.48 1.01 11.78
C THR A 4 -5.31 0.97 10.50
N ILE A 5 -4.77 1.56 9.43
CA ILE A 5 -5.46 1.62 8.15
C ILE A 5 -4.73 0.75 7.15
N GLY A 6 -5.46 -0.18 6.53
CA GLY A 6 -4.94 -1.00 5.46
C GLY A 6 -5.38 -0.45 4.12
N ILE A 7 -4.46 -0.33 3.18
CA ILE A 7 -4.72 0.19 1.85
C ILE A 7 -4.40 -0.88 0.83
N PRO A 8 -5.39 -1.43 0.12
CA PRO A 8 -5.09 -2.28 -1.01
C PRO A 8 -4.63 -1.40 -2.18
N ALA A 9 -3.57 -1.81 -2.86
CA ALA A 9 -3.01 -1.03 -3.94
C ALA A 9 -2.58 -1.92 -5.10
N TYR A 10 -2.81 -1.42 -6.30
CA TYR A 10 -2.34 -2.07 -7.52
C TYR A 10 -2.17 -0.99 -8.58
N ASN A 11 -0.92 -0.76 -8.98
CA ASN A 11 -0.57 0.26 -9.98
C ASN A 11 -1.16 1.63 -9.66
N GLU A 12 -0.91 2.08 -8.43
CA GLU A 12 -1.42 3.35 -7.92
C GLU A 12 -0.33 4.42 -7.77
N GLU A 13 0.76 4.30 -8.54
CA GLU A 13 1.89 5.23 -8.33
C GLU A 13 1.51 6.70 -8.43
N ARG A 14 0.49 7.03 -9.23
CA ARG A 14 0.06 8.42 -9.38
C ARG A 14 -0.67 8.95 -8.16
N ASN A 15 -1.29 8.07 -7.38
CA ASN A 15 -2.18 8.48 -6.30
C ASN A 15 -1.72 8.04 -4.93
N ILE A 16 -0.83 7.05 -4.85
CA ILE A 16 -0.51 6.43 -3.57
C ILE A 16 0.07 7.43 -2.57
N ALA A 17 0.93 8.33 -3.03
CA ALA A 17 1.53 9.32 -2.14
C ALA A 17 0.46 10.25 -1.56
N LYS A 18 -0.47 10.68 -2.39
CA LYS A 18 -1.56 11.56 -1.97
C LYS A 18 -2.46 10.87 -0.95
N ILE A 19 -2.78 9.62 -1.20
CA ILE A 19 -3.62 8.82 -0.30
C ILE A 19 -2.93 8.68 1.05
N ILE A 20 -1.66 8.28 1.06
CA ILE A 20 -0.91 8.06 2.29
C ILE A 20 -0.76 9.38 3.06
N THR A 21 -0.41 10.45 2.37
CA THR A 21 -0.24 11.75 3.01
C THR A 21 -1.53 12.21 3.69
N GLY A 22 -2.66 11.99 3.03
CA GLY A 22 -3.95 12.31 3.63
C GLY A 22 -4.26 11.48 4.86
N LEU A 23 -3.96 10.20 4.81
CA LEU A 23 -4.23 9.30 5.94
C LEU A 23 -3.31 9.54 7.12
N LYS A 24 -2.09 10.03 6.88
CA LYS A 24 -1.16 10.33 7.97
C LYS A 24 -1.65 11.46 8.87
N LYS A 25 -2.61 12.23 8.43
CA LYS A 25 -3.26 13.22 9.28
C LYS A 25 -4.16 12.57 10.33
N ILE A 26 -4.54 11.33 10.09
CA ILE A 26 -5.43 10.58 10.99
C ILE A 26 -4.63 9.63 11.86
N THR A 27 -3.68 8.93 11.27
CA THR A 27 -2.89 7.93 11.98
C THR A 27 -1.55 7.73 11.28
N ASP A 28 -0.54 7.32 12.07
CA ASP A 28 0.75 6.90 11.51
C ASP A 28 0.79 5.40 11.23
N SER A 29 -0.23 4.68 11.66
CA SER A 29 -0.28 3.23 11.51
C SER A 29 -0.96 2.86 10.20
N ILE A 30 -0.17 2.84 9.12
CA ILE A 30 -0.67 2.58 7.77
C ILE A 30 0.05 1.39 7.18
N ILE A 31 -0.70 0.48 6.59
CA ILE A 31 -0.17 -0.70 5.91
C ILE A 31 -0.67 -0.67 4.47
N VAL A 32 0.26 -0.68 3.53
CA VAL A 32 -0.09 -0.76 2.11
C VAL A 32 0.08 -2.20 1.66
N CYS A 33 -0.99 -2.76 1.13
CA CYS A 33 -0.99 -4.11 0.58
C CYS A 33 -0.91 -4.00 -0.94
N ASP A 34 0.30 -4.12 -1.48
CA ASP A 34 0.53 -3.99 -2.91
C ASP A 34 0.36 -5.35 -3.59
N ASP A 35 -0.63 -5.46 -4.42
CA ASP A 35 -1.00 -6.71 -5.08
C ASP A 35 -0.27 -6.88 -6.42
N GLY A 36 1.04 -6.78 -6.38
CA GLY A 36 1.86 -7.05 -7.56
C GLY A 36 1.94 -5.92 -8.57
N SER A 37 2.00 -4.68 -8.09
CA SER A 37 2.16 -3.54 -8.98
C SER A 37 3.41 -3.66 -9.84
N SER A 38 3.31 -3.28 -11.10
CA SER A 38 4.43 -3.23 -12.01
C SER A 38 5.06 -1.83 -12.09
N ASP A 39 4.46 -0.86 -11.41
CA ASP A 39 4.96 0.51 -11.34
C ASP A 39 5.68 0.78 -10.02
N MET A 40 5.84 2.04 -9.66
CA MET A 40 6.58 2.46 -8.48
C MET A 40 5.72 2.55 -7.20
N THR A 41 4.53 1.98 -7.20
CA THR A 41 3.61 2.08 -6.07
C THR A 41 4.28 1.69 -4.75
N SER A 42 4.91 0.53 -4.72
CA SER A 42 5.53 -0.01 -3.52
C SER A 42 6.69 0.86 -3.05
N GLU A 43 7.54 1.30 -3.97
CA GLU A 43 8.68 2.15 -3.66
C GLU A 43 8.26 3.49 -3.08
N ILE A 44 7.23 4.09 -3.67
CA ILE A 44 6.71 5.36 -3.19
C ILE A 44 6.17 5.20 -1.76
N ALA A 45 5.42 4.14 -1.52
CA ALA A 45 4.88 3.88 -0.19
C ALA A 45 5.99 3.67 0.84
N LYS A 46 7.02 2.92 0.49
CA LYS A 46 8.16 2.70 1.40
C LYS A 46 8.85 4.01 1.76
N ASN A 47 8.98 4.90 0.81
CA ASN A 47 9.63 6.20 1.04
C ASN A 47 8.80 7.11 1.94
N LEU A 48 7.54 6.80 2.14
CA LEU A 48 6.65 7.57 3.01
C LEU A 48 6.56 6.98 4.42
N ASN A 49 7.43 6.02 4.73
CA ASN A 49 7.54 5.44 6.07
C ASN A 49 6.29 4.72 6.54
N VAL A 50 5.67 4.00 5.63
CA VAL A 50 4.55 3.11 5.97
C VAL A 50 4.99 1.67 5.74
N ILE A 51 4.28 0.75 6.36
CA ILE A 51 4.52 -0.68 6.16
C ILE A 51 3.98 -1.08 4.80
N VAL A 52 4.80 -1.78 4.01
CA VAL A 52 4.37 -2.26 2.70
C VAL A 52 4.46 -3.78 2.70
N VAL A 53 3.34 -4.41 2.40
CA VAL A 53 3.28 -5.85 2.15
C VAL A 53 3.06 -6.01 0.66
N LYS A 54 4.01 -6.62 -0.01
CA LYS A 54 3.97 -6.73 -1.46
C LYS A 54 3.91 -8.18 -1.89
N HIS A 55 2.94 -8.49 -2.74
CA HIS A 55 2.93 -9.74 -3.47
C HIS A 55 3.77 -9.55 -4.73
N GLU A 56 4.63 -10.48 -5.05
CA GLU A 56 5.54 -10.34 -6.18
C GLU A 56 4.83 -10.23 -7.51
N ARG A 57 3.64 -10.78 -7.56
CA ARG A 57 2.81 -10.71 -8.75
C ARG A 57 1.37 -10.80 -8.32
N ASN A 58 0.48 -10.41 -9.22
CA ASN A 58 -0.93 -10.59 -8.97
C ASN A 58 -1.20 -12.09 -9.00
N MET A 59 -1.50 -12.64 -7.83
CA MET A 59 -1.64 -14.08 -7.66
C MET A 59 -3.00 -14.58 -8.08
N GLY A 60 -3.97 -13.70 -8.14
CA GLY A 60 -5.31 -14.11 -8.44
C GLY A 60 -5.87 -15.02 -7.36
N TYR A 61 -7.03 -15.53 -7.61
CA TYR A 61 -7.73 -16.34 -6.61
C TYR A 61 -7.04 -17.67 -6.33
N GLY A 62 -6.43 -18.25 -7.32
CA GLY A 62 -5.85 -19.58 -7.17
C GLY A 62 -4.70 -19.62 -6.19
N ALA A 63 -3.91 -18.56 -6.16
CA ALA A 63 -2.77 -18.52 -5.27
C ALA A 63 -3.17 -18.11 -3.86
N ALA A 64 -4.31 -17.49 -3.69
CA ALA A 64 -4.78 -17.09 -2.38
C ALA A 64 -5.33 -18.25 -1.56
N ILE A 65 -5.54 -19.36 -2.15
CA ILE A 65 -6.10 -20.54 -1.47
C ILE A 65 -5.07 -21.28 -0.63
#